data_747e2244dca1e69e053936f5880a936d
#
_entry.id   747e2244dca1e69e053936f5880a936d
#
_cell.length_a   1.000
_cell.length_b   1.000
_cell.length_c   1.000
_cell.angle_alpha   90.00
_cell.angle_beta   90.00
_cell.angle_gamma   90.00
#
_symmetry.space_group_name_H-M   'P 1'
#
loop_
_entity.id
_entity.type
_entity.pdbx_description
1 polymer ?
#
loop_
_entity_poly.entity_id
_entity_poly.type
_entity_poly.pdbx_seq_one_letter_code
_entity_poly.pdbx_strand_id
1 'polypeptide(L)'
;MTIACGWYRAYRVEGLENEMKQQGLGLGAPQDSGVNAPEAPIKLIRGYLNEAQQTALLEEASAYPLSSPIIKIYGKQHAIPRAQVWFGNEGCDYLYSGLFIEALPWPKYARLLQQKLKRDFGLNANGVLVNRYADGSDSIGWHSDDEPEIANGSDIASVTLGATRDFFIRHKSSHHKINISLESGDLLLMQWPMQKEWEHSLPKRMKVMEPRLNFTFRTLVKDFHKEITMD
;
A
#
# COMPACT_ATOMS: atom_id res chain seq x y z
N MET A 1 -29.29 2.20 14.53
CA MET A 1 -28.89 3.63 14.61
C MET A 1 -27.69 3.80 13.67
N THR A 2 -27.83 4.60 12.62
CA THR A 2 -27.14 4.52 11.35
C THR A 2 -25.80 5.28 11.38
N ILE A 3 -24.65 4.58 11.42
CA ILE A 3 -23.30 5.16 11.26
C ILE A 3 -22.93 5.24 9.75
N ALA A 4 -23.87 5.69 8.93
CA ALA A 4 -23.64 5.76 7.48
C ALA A 4 -23.14 7.14 6.97
N CYS A 5 -22.91 8.12 7.85
CA CYS A 5 -22.78 9.51 7.42
C CYS A 5 -21.35 9.98 7.05
N GLY A 6 -20.31 9.20 7.32
CA GLY A 6 -18.91 9.62 7.11
C GLY A 6 -18.33 9.35 5.72
N TRP A 7 -18.93 8.43 4.94
CA TRP A 7 -18.37 7.98 3.67
C TRP A 7 -18.81 8.79 2.45
N TYR A 8 -19.91 9.58 2.56
CA TYR A 8 -20.56 10.24 1.42
C TYR A 8 -20.49 11.79 1.41
N ARG A 9 -19.74 12.41 2.31
CA ARG A 9 -19.59 13.87 2.24
C ARG A 9 -18.65 14.27 1.10
N ALA A 10 -19.25 14.83 0.04
CA ALA A 10 -18.52 15.47 -1.06
C ALA A 10 -17.77 16.72 -0.51
N TYR A 11 -16.44 16.68 -0.54
CA TYR A 11 -15.64 17.89 -0.48
C TYR A 11 -15.44 18.40 -1.90
N ARG A 12 -16.03 19.57 -2.15
CA ARG A 12 -15.73 20.39 -3.32
C ARG A 12 -14.25 20.78 -3.22
N VAL A 13 -13.45 20.35 -4.17
CA VAL A 13 -12.05 20.79 -4.28
C VAL A 13 -12.07 22.14 -4.99
N GLU A 14 -12.20 23.23 -4.24
CA GLU A 14 -11.82 24.55 -4.70
C GLU A 14 -10.50 24.93 -4.03
N GLY A 15 -9.46 25.11 -4.86
CA GLY A 15 -8.29 25.92 -4.51
C GLY A 15 -7.24 25.29 -3.62
N LEU A 16 -6.38 24.46 -4.16
CA LEU A 16 -5.05 24.18 -3.60
C LEU A 16 -3.98 24.30 -4.69
N GLU A 17 -3.97 25.44 -5.36
CA GLU A 17 -2.74 26.05 -5.89
C GLU A 17 -2.36 27.12 -4.86
N ASN A 18 -1.44 26.80 -3.99
CA ASN A 18 -0.41 27.63 -3.36
C ASN A 18 -0.11 27.17 -1.94
N GLU A 19 1.20 27.10 -1.70
CA GLU A 19 1.93 26.96 -0.44
C GLU A 19 2.49 25.55 -0.13
N MET A 20 3.42 25.12 -0.99
CA MET A 20 4.55 24.32 -0.50
C MET A 20 5.76 25.24 -0.26
N LYS A 21 5.77 25.93 0.87
CA LYS A 21 7.01 26.46 1.43
C LYS A 21 7.67 25.36 2.26
N GLN A 22 8.78 24.85 1.73
CA GLN A 22 9.73 24.01 2.45
C GLN A 22 10.19 24.72 3.71
N GLN A 23 9.95 24.12 4.87
CA GLN A 23 10.74 24.42 6.07
C GLN A 23 11.96 23.50 6.05
N GLY A 24 13.10 24.06 5.67
CA GLY A 24 14.39 23.41 5.72
C GLY A 24 14.83 23.18 7.15
N LEU A 25 15.03 21.93 7.53
CA LEU A 25 15.87 21.55 8.67
C LEU A 25 17.27 21.28 8.13
N GLY A 26 18.19 22.21 8.42
CA GLY A 26 19.58 22.11 8.06
C GLY A 26 20.26 20.94 8.77
N LEU A 27 20.76 20.01 8.01
CA LEU A 27 21.85 19.11 8.37
C LEU A 27 22.83 19.09 7.19
N GLY A 28 24.09 19.33 7.50
CA GLY A 28 25.28 19.50 6.70
C GLY A 28 25.22 19.04 5.23
N ALA A 29 25.53 19.91 4.33
CA ALA A 29 25.59 19.69 2.90
C ALA A 29 26.62 18.62 2.53
N PRO A 30 26.25 17.56 1.78
CA PRO A 30 27.15 16.85 0.90
C PRO A 30 27.32 17.69 -0.38
N GLN A 31 28.53 17.79 -0.87
CA GLN A 31 28.91 18.53 -2.08
C GLN A 31 28.05 18.12 -3.27
N ASP A 32 27.46 19.12 -3.92
CA ASP A 32 26.67 19.10 -5.13
C ASP A 32 27.47 18.53 -6.30
N SER A 33 27.29 17.24 -6.60
CA SER A 33 27.57 16.71 -7.91
C SER A 33 26.28 16.91 -8.72
N GLY A 34 26.26 17.91 -9.59
CA GLY A 34 25.12 18.45 -10.34
C GLY A 34 24.29 17.46 -11.21
N VAL A 35 23.92 16.32 -10.69
CA VAL A 35 22.91 15.41 -11.21
C VAL A 35 21.73 15.51 -10.26
N ASN A 36 20.64 16.14 -10.70
CA ASN A 36 19.40 16.17 -9.93
C ASN A 36 19.03 14.74 -9.50
N ALA A 37 18.87 14.53 -8.19
CA ALA A 37 18.42 13.24 -7.68
C ALA A 37 17.06 12.91 -8.34
N PRO A 38 16.83 11.64 -8.76
CA PRO A 38 15.56 11.27 -9.38
C PRO A 38 14.42 11.48 -8.40
N GLU A 39 13.34 12.09 -8.85
CA GLU A 39 12.13 12.28 -8.07
C GLU A 39 11.25 11.04 -8.20
N ALA A 40 10.82 10.48 -7.06
CA ALA A 40 9.93 9.33 -7.07
C ALA A 40 8.51 9.75 -7.47
N PRO A 41 7.83 9.04 -8.41
CA PRO A 41 6.48 9.37 -8.83
C PRO A 41 5.46 8.92 -7.77
N ILE A 42 5.42 9.64 -6.65
CA ILE A 42 4.53 9.37 -5.52
C ILE A 42 3.74 10.62 -5.13
N LYS A 43 2.58 10.40 -4.54
CA LYS A 43 1.80 11.48 -3.90
C LYS A 43 1.37 11.00 -2.50
N LEU A 44 1.80 11.74 -1.48
CA LEU A 44 1.41 11.48 -0.10
C LEU A 44 0.27 12.42 0.30
N ILE A 45 -0.84 11.84 0.74
CA ILE A 45 -2.00 12.56 1.26
C ILE A 45 -2.16 12.22 2.73
N ARG A 46 -1.79 13.18 3.59
CA ARG A 46 -1.91 13.05 5.03
C ARG A 46 -3.36 13.09 5.47
N GLY A 47 -3.71 12.20 6.42
CA GLY A 47 -5.06 12.16 7.00
C GLY A 47 -6.17 11.95 5.95
N TYR A 48 -5.90 11.18 4.90
CA TYR A 48 -6.88 10.88 3.84
C TYR A 48 -8.16 10.25 4.38
N LEU A 49 -8.04 9.44 5.43
CA LEU A 49 -9.17 8.90 6.18
C LEU A 49 -9.35 9.66 7.49
N ASN A 50 -10.58 10.07 7.75
CA ASN A 50 -10.95 10.61 9.06
C ASN A 50 -11.06 9.49 10.11
N GLU A 51 -11.15 9.86 11.40
CA GLU A 51 -11.18 8.91 12.52
C GLU A 51 -12.31 7.86 12.40
N ALA A 52 -13.52 8.27 12.01
CA ALA A 52 -14.64 7.36 11.86
C ALA A 52 -14.41 6.32 10.76
N GLN A 53 -13.76 6.70 9.66
CA GLN A 53 -13.40 5.80 8.58
C GLN A 53 -12.30 4.83 9.00
N GLN A 54 -11.30 5.32 9.74
CA GLN A 54 -10.23 4.49 10.29
C GLN A 54 -10.79 3.46 11.27
N THR A 55 -11.64 3.88 12.22
CA THR A 55 -12.29 2.99 13.19
C THR A 55 -13.09 1.89 12.49
N ALA A 56 -13.93 2.25 11.52
CA ALA A 56 -14.76 1.29 10.80
C ALA A 56 -13.92 0.23 10.05
N LEU A 57 -12.79 0.64 9.44
CA LEU A 57 -11.87 -0.28 8.76
C LEU A 57 -11.11 -1.17 9.75
N LEU A 58 -10.68 -0.63 10.89
CA LEU A 58 -9.98 -1.40 11.93
C LEU A 58 -10.90 -2.45 12.56
N GLU A 59 -12.16 -2.07 12.87
CA GLU A 59 -13.18 -2.99 13.37
C GLU A 59 -13.46 -4.12 12.36
N GLU A 60 -13.68 -3.79 11.09
CA GLU A 60 -13.91 -4.78 10.03
C GLU A 60 -12.68 -5.71 9.88
N ALA A 61 -11.47 -5.14 9.88
CA ALA A 61 -10.23 -5.90 9.69
C ALA A 61 -9.91 -6.86 10.85
N SER A 62 -10.51 -6.67 12.02
CA SER A 62 -10.38 -7.61 13.16
C SER A 62 -10.96 -9.00 12.85
N ALA A 63 -11.89 -9.09 11.89
CA ALA A 63 -12.52 -10.33 11.44
C ALA A 63 -11.93 -10.89 10.14
N TYR A 64 -10.89 -10.26 9.56
CA TYR A 64 -10.29 -10.75 8.32
C TYR A 64 -9.54 -12.07 8.55
N PRO A 65 -9.58 -13.00 7.60
CA PRO A 65 -8.86 -14.27 7.67
C PRO A 65 -7.36 -14.08 7.35
N LEU A 66 -6.70 -13.25 8.13
CA LEU A 66 -5.28 -12.94 7.99
C LEU A 66 -4.44 -14.17 8.33
N SER A 67 -3.50 -14.52 7.47
CA SER A 67 -2.56 -15.62 7.66
C SER A 67 -1.14 -15.21 7.28
N SER A 68 -0.14 -15.90 7.85
CA SER A 68 1.27 -15.73 7.48
C SER A 68 1.69 -16.91 6.60
N PRO A 69 1.59 -16.78 5.27
CA PRO A 69 1.94 -17.88 4.38
C PRO A 69 3.42 -18.27 4.51
N ILE A 70 3.68 -19.55 4.29
CA ILE A 70 5.03 -20.09 4.24
C ILE A 70 5.52 -20.02 2.79
N ILE A 71 6.61 -19.28 2.57
CA ILE A 71 7.28 -19.17 1.28
C ILE A 71 8.59 -19.97 1.31
N LYS A 72 9.04 -20.44 0.14
CA LYS A 72 10.30 -21.17 0.00
C LYS A 72 11.38 -20.23 -0.53
N ILE A 73 12.40 -19.95 0.30
CA ILE A 73 13.54 -19.11 -0.07
C ILE A 73 14.80 -19.97 0.01
N TYR A 74 15.55 -20.08 -1.07
CA TYR A 74 16.77 -20.93 -1.16
C TYR A 74 16.56 -22.36 -0.63
N GLY A 75 15.41 -22.97 -0.96
CA GLY A 75 15.07 -24.32 -0.55
C GLY A 75 14.56 -24.48 0.89
N LYS A 76 14.58 -23.45 1.71
CA LYS A 76 14.08 -23.44 3.10
C LYS A 76 12.71 -22.79 3.19
N GLN A 77 11.86 -23.34 4.05
CA GLN A 77 10.55 -22.78 4.35
C GLN A 77 10.66 -21.65 5.37
N HIS A 78 10.04 -20.51 5.09
CA HIS A 78 10.00 -19.37 5.97
C HIS A 78 8.56 -18.81 6.01
N ALA A 79 8.01 -18.62 7.21
CA ALA A 79 6.82 -17.79 7.35
C ALA A 79 7.19 -16.34 7.03
N ILE A 80 6.37 -15.66 6.23
CA ILE A 80 6.58 -14.21 6.01
C ILE A 80 6.40 -13.47 7.35
N PRO A 81 7.23 -12.44 7.64
CA PRO A 81 7.15 -11.70 8.90
C PRO A 81 6.02 -10.65 8.84
N ARG A 82 4.81 -11.12 8.65
CA ARG A 82 3.53 -10.40 8.67
C ARG A 82 2.39 -11.36 8.35
N ALA A 83 1.16 -10.97 8.67
CA ALA A 83 -0.02 -11.67 8.19
C ALA A 83 -0.65 -10.90 7.03
N GLN A 84 -1.28 -11.61 6.08
CA GLN A 84 -1.89 -10.99 4.91
C GLN A 84 -3.19 -11.68 4.50
N VAL A 85 -4.01 -10.96 3.72
CA VAL A 85 -5.19 -11.47 3.04
C VAL A 85 -5.40 -10.69 1.74
N TRP A 86 -5.91 -11.36 0.71
CA TRP A 86 -6.26 -10.78 -0.59
C TRP A 86 -7.78 -10.76 -0.79
N PHE A 87 -8.33 -9.60 -1.09
CA PHE A 87 -9.73 -9.42 -1.51
C PHE A 87 -9.76 -8.84 -2.91
N GLY A 88 -10.70 -9.30 -3.74
CA GLY A 88 -10.78 -8.83 -5.11
C GLY A 88 -12.10 -9.11 -5.80
N ASN A 89 -12.21 -8.63 -7.04
CA ASN A 89 -13.28 -9.03 -7.93
C ASN A 89 -13.06 -10.47 -8.38
N GLU A 90 -14.12 -11.15 -8.79
CA GLU A 90 -14.04 -12.47 -9.42
C GLU A 90 -13.07 -12.47 -10.61
N GLY A 91 -12.16 -13.44 -10.66
CA GLY A 91 -11.11 -13.57 -11.66
C GLY A 91 -9.91 -12.63 -11.45
N CYS A 92 -9.79 -12.00 -10.27
CA CYS A 92 -8.64 -11.19 -9.88
C CYS A 92 -7.83 -11.90 -8.79
N ASP A 93 -7.47 -13.17 -9.06
CA ASP A 93 -6.62 -13.96 -8.21
C ASP A 93 -5.17 -13.45 -8.27
N TYR A 94 -4.39 -13.72 -7.23
CA TYR A 94 -3.08 -13.13 -7.03
C TYR A 94 -2.00 -14.19 -6.81
N LEU A 95 -0.87 -14.07 -7.54
CA LEU A 95 0.26 -14.98 -7.40
C LEU A 95 1.39 -14.33 -6.61
N TYR A 96 1.43 -14.57 -5.30
CA TYR A 96 2.45 -14.02 -4.41
C TYR A 96 3.62 -15.01 -4.22
N SER A 97 4.82 -14.67 -4.70
CA SER A 97 6.03 -15.50 -4.51
C SER A 97 5.82 -16.98 -4.88
N GLY A 98 5.05 -17.27 -5.93
CA GLY A 98 4.70 -18.62 -6.37
C GLY A 98 3.56 -19.27 -5.59
N LEU A 99 2.93 -18.59 -4.65
CA LEU A 99 1.73 -19.01 -3.95
C LEU A 99 0.50 -18.41 -4.61
N PHE A 100 -0.35 -19.26 -5.18
CA PHE A 100 -1.65 -18.83 -5.72
C PHE A 100 -2.61 -18.51 -4.57
N ILE A 101 -3.21 -17.31 -4.62
CA ILE A 101 -4.15 -16.81 -3.63
C ILE A 101 -5.44 -16.43 -4.35
N GLU A 102 -6.49 -17.21 -4.12
CA GLU A 102 -7.82 -16.92 -4.61
C GLU A 102 -8.36 -15.62 -4.00
N ALA A 103 -9.02 -14.80 -4.81
CA ALA A 103 -9.60 -13.56 -4.35
C ALA A 103 -10.82 -13.79 -3.47
N LEU A 104 -10.76 -13.38 -2.22
CA LEU A 104 -11.93 -13.38 -1.34
C LEU A 104 -12.88 -12.23 -1.70
N PRO A 105 -14.19 -12.38 -1.43
CA PRO A 105 -15.17 -11.31 -1.63
C PRO A 105 -14.80 -10.05 -0.85
N TRP A 106 -15.08 -8.88 -1.44
CA TRP A 106 -14.80 -7.61 -0.82
C TRP A 106 -15.53 -7.40 0.51
N PRO A 107 -14.80 -7.09 1.60
CA PRO A 107 -15.42 -6.59 2.82
C PRO A 107 -16.06 -5.21 2.58
N LYS A 108 -17.05 -4.87 3.37
CA LYS A 108 -17.88 -3.67 3.16
C LYS A 108 -17.07 -2.37 3.15
N TYR A 109 -16.26 -2.13 4.17
CA TYR A 109 -15.53 -0.87 4.30
C TYR A 109 -14.30 -0.81 3.40
N ALA A 110 -13.64 -1.95 3.15
CA ALA A 110 -12.60 -2.04 2.12
C ALA A 110 -13.17 -1.70 0.73
N ARG A 111 -14.40 -2.18 0.41
CA ARG A 111 -15.10 -1.83 -0.84
C ARG A 111 -15.44 -0.34 -0.92
N LEU A 112 -15.92 0.27 0.18
CA LEU A 112 -16.18 1.70 0.23
C LEU A 112 -14.92 2.53 0.05
N LEU A 113 -13.79 2.09 0.61
CA LEU A 113 -12.49 2.74 0.40
C LEU A 113 -12.04 2.63 -1.06
N GLN A 114 -12.20 1.48 -1.70
CA GLN A 114 -11.95 1.31 -3.13
C GLN A 114 -12.79 2.28 -3.98
N GLN A 115 -14.08 2.45 -3.66
CA GLN A 115 -14.96 3.41 -4.36
C GLN A 115 -14.54 4.87 -4.12
N LYS A 116 -14.06 5.18 -2.90
CA LYS A 116 -13.51 6.50 -2.57
C LYS A 116 -12.26 6.79 -3.40
N LEU A 117 -11.32 5.85 -3.51
CA LEU A 117 -10.11 5.98 -4.33
C LEU A 117 -10.44 6.16 -5.82
N LYS A 118 -11.43 5.41 -6.33
CA LYS A 118 -11.90 5.58 -7.71
C LYS A 118 -12.46 6.98 -7.95
N ARG A 119 -13.28 7.51 -7.06
CA ARG A 119 -13.88 8.84 -7.16
C ARG A 119 -12.83 9.95 -7.07
N ASP A 120 -11.89 9.82 -6.12
CA ASP A 120 -10.97 10.91 -5.77
C ASP A 120 -9.74 10.94 -6.70
N PHE A 121 -9.32 9.80 -7.27
CA PHE A 121 -8.11 9.68 -8.09
C PHE A 121 -8.32 8.94 -9.42
N GLY A 122 -9.52 8.49 -9.74
CA GLY A 122 -9.76 7.68 -10.94
C GLY A 122 -9.19 6.26 -10.87
N LEU A 123 -8.70 5.81 -9.70
CA LEU A 123 -8.09 4.49 -9.53
C LEU A 123 -9.12 3.37 -9.71
N ASN A 124 -8.97 2.55 -10.74
CA ASN A 124 -9.85 1.42 -11.03
C ASN A 124 -9.38 0.11 -10.37
N ALA A 125 -8.91 0.18 -9.13
CA ALA A 125 -8.46 -1.00 -8.41
C ALA A 125 -9.59 -2.05 -8.33
N ASN A 126 -9.23 -3.30 -8.61
CA ASN A 126 -10.12 -4.45 -8.56
C ASN A 126 -9.67 -5.53 -7.57
N GLY A 127 -8.59 -5.25 -6.83
CA GLY A 127 -8.11 -6.06 -5.71
C GLY A 127 -7.41 -5.22 -4.66
N VAL A 128 -7.32 -5.75 -3.43
CA VAL A 128 -6.61 -5.16 -2.31
C VAL A 128 -5.88 -6.22 -1.50
N LEU A 129 -4.57 -6.03 -1.35
CA LEU A 129 -3.75 -6.79 -0.41
C LEU A 129 -3.77 -6.08 0.94
N VAL A 130 -4.26 -6.76 1.97
CA VAL A 130 -4.20 -6.27 3.33
C VAL A 130 -3.07 -6.97 4.07
N ASN A 131 -2.06 -6.21 4.49
CA ASN A 131 -0.96 -6.68 5.33
C ASN A 131 -1.16 -6.21 6.77
N ARG A 132 -1.00 -7.11 7.73
CA ARG A 132 -0.95 -6.80 9.15
C ARG A 132 0.45 -7.08 9.68
N TYR A 133 1.08 -6.05 10.19
CA TYR A 133 2.31 -6.09 10.96
C TYR A 133 1.93 -6.05 12.43
N ALA A 134 2.22 -7.13 13.18
CA ALA A 134 1.77 -7.26 14.58
C ALA A 134 2.45 -6.23 15.48
N ASP A 135 3.71 -5.96 15.21
CA ASP A 135 4.53 -4.97 15.90
C ASP A 135 5.74 -4.54 15.03
N GLY A 136 6.73 -3.91 15.63
CA GLY A 136 7.94 -3.45 14.94
C GLY A 136 8.92 -4.55 14.55
N SER A 137 8.75 -5.79 14.99
CA SER A 137 9.56 -6.94 14.54
C SER A 137 9.14 -7.43 13.17
N ASP A 138 7.89 -7.20 12.77
CA ASP A 138 7.37 -7.50 11.45
C ASP A 138 7.88 -6.50 10.39
N SER A 139 8.11 -6.97 9.18
CA SER A 139 8.74 -6.19 8.12
C SER A 139 8.46 -6.75 6.74
N ILE A 140 8.79 -5.96 5.72
CA ILE A 140 8.93 -6.43 4.34
C ILE A 140 10.22 -5.85 3.76
N GLY A 141 11.02 -6.71 3.12
CA GLY A 141 12.28 -6.33 2.46
C GLY A 141 12.05 -5.45 1.23
N TRP A 142 13.12 -5.08 0.55
CA TRP A 142 13.08 -4.34 -0.71
C TRP A 142 12.39 -5.14 -1.79
N HIS A 143 11.36 -4.55 -2.43
CA HIS A 143 10.58 -5.15 -3.51
C HIS A 143 9.89 -4.05 -4.32
N SER A 144 9.36 -4.43 -5.46
CA SER A 144 8.40 -3.66 -6.24
C SER A 144 7.12 -4.48 -6.34
N ASP A 145 5.98 -3.80 -6.46
CA ASP A 145 4.69 -4.41 -6.78
C ASP A 145 4.59 -4.47 -8.32
N ASP A 146 5.31 -5.41 -8.93
CA ASP A 146 5.47 -5.54 -10.38
C ASP A 146 5.12 -6.94 -10.92
N GLU A 147 4.25 -7.65 -10.19
CA GLU A 147 3.74 -8.95 -10.58
C GLU A 147 3.03 -8.88 -11.95
N PRO A 148 3.18 -9.93 -12.79
CA PRO A 148 2.71 -9.88 -14.19
C PRO A 148 1.21 -9.67 -14.35
N GLU A 149 0.38 -10.05 -13.37
CA GLU A 149 -1.04 -9.82 -13.35
C GLU A 149 -1.45 -8.38 -13.08
N ILE A 150 -0.55 -7.53 -12.56
CA ILE A 150 -0.85 -6.10 -12.34
C ILE A 150 -0.91 -5.39 -13.68
N ALA A 151 -2.01 -4.69 -13.93
CA ALA A 151 -2.25 -3.99 -15.19
C ALA A 151 -1.17 -2.92 -15.43
N ASN A 152 -0.48 -3.04 -16.57
CA ASN A 152 0.57 -2.10 -16.96
C ASN A 152 0.04 -0.67 -17.04
N GLY A 153 0.77 0.28 -16.49
CA GLY A 153 0.36 1.70 -16.50
C GLY A 153 -0.60 2.07 -15.36
N SER A 154 -0.96 1.13 -14.47
CA SER A 154 -1.84 1.44 -13.35
C SER A 154 -1.07 1.99 -12.15
N ASP A 155 -1.69 2.93 -11.44
CA ASP A 155 -1.24 3.40 -10.14
C ASP A 155 -1.60 2.40 -9.04
N ILE A 156 -0.87 2.45 -7.93
CA ILE A 156 -1.12 1.65 -6.72
C ILE A 156 -1.38 2.61 -5.56
N ALA A 157 -2.45 2.35 -4.81
CA ALA A 157 -2.79 3.14 -3.62
C ALA A 157 -2.53 2.33 -2.35
N SER A 158 -1.71 2.88 -1.44
CA SER A 158 -1.36 2.28 -0.16
C SER A 158 -1.92 3.13 0.99
N VAL A 159 -2.88 2.58 1.74
CA VAL A 159 -3.50 3.24 2.89
C VAL A 159 -3.01 2.59 4.18
N THR A 160 -2.51 3.41 5.11
CA THR A 160 -1.97 2.97 6.39
C THR A 160 -2.98 3.20 7.51
N LEU A 161 -3.10 2.22 8.42
CA LEU A 161 -3.87 2.32 9.68
C LEU A 161 -3.04 1.78 10.85
N GLY A 162 -3.25 2.36 12.03
CA GLY A 162 -2.58 1.95 13.26
C GLY A 162 -1.20 2.58 13.42
N ALA A 163 -0.20 1.78 13.83
CA ALA A 163 1.12 2.30 14.18
C ALA A 163 1.82 3.03 13.04
N THR A 164 2.42 4.15 13.37
CA THR A 164 3.33 4.89 12.47
C THR A 164 4.57 4.06 12.17
N ARG A 165 4.94 3.92 10.90
CA ARG A 165 6.13 3.21 10.46
C ARG A 165 6.88 3.99 9.38
N ASP A 166 8.20 3.87 9.40
CA ASP A 166 9.04 4.30 8.28
C ASP A 166 8.78 3.41 7.05
N PHE A 167 8.59 4.05 5.92
CA PHE A 167 8.48 3.44 4.61
C PHE A 167 9.61 3.97 3.74
N PHE A 168 10.50 3.09 3.33
CA PHE A 168 11.65 3.44 2.52
C PHE A 168 11.37 3.18 1.05
N ILE A 169 11.80 4.12 0.22
CA ILE A 169 11.78 4.02 -1.23
C ILE A 169 13.23 4.17 -1.70
N ARG A 170 13.62 3.39 -2.71
CA ARG A 170 14.95 3.44 -3.29
C ARG A 170 14.88 3.33 -4.80
N HIS A 171 15.56 4.22 -5.50
CA HIS A 171 15.70 4.13 -6.96
C HIS A 171 16.62 2.95 -7.33
N LYS A 172 16.18 2.08 -8.24
CA LYS A 172 16.87 0.80 -8.54
C LYS A 172 18.28 0.99 -9.06
N SER A 173 18.54 2.01 -9.90
CA SER A 173 19.86 2.23 -10.52
C SER A 173 20.75 3.18 -9.75
N SER A 174 20.26 4.33 -9.27
CA SER A 174 21.07 5.31 -8.53
C SER A 174 21.20 5.02 -7.03
N HIS A 175 20.38 4.12 -6.50
CA HIS A 175 20.26 3.81 -5.06
C HIS A 175 19.89 5.03 -4.19
N HIS A 176 19.43 6.14 -4.80
CA HIS A 176 18.88 7.27 -4.07
C HIS A 176 17.72 6.83 -3.19
N LYS A 177 17.75 7.18 -1.90
CA LYS A 177 16.77 6.73 -0.90
C LYS A 177 15.92 7.88 -0.40
N ILE A 178 14.63 7.61 -0.24
CA ILE A 178 13.65 8.49 0.38
C ILE A 178 13.06 7.74 1.57
N ASN A 179 12.92 8.43 2.70
CA ASN A 179 12.21 7.91 3.87
C ASN A 179 10.92 8.69 4.09
N ILE A 180 9.82 7.98 4.22
CA ILE A 180 8.50 8.54 4.49
C ILE A 180 7.96 7.92 5.76
N SER A 181 7.66 8.74 6.77
CA SER A 181 6.91 8.29 7.94
C SER A 181 5.43 8.21 7.56
N LEU A 182 4.83 7.02 7.56
CA LEU A 182 3.42 6.81 7.27
C LEU A 182 2.63 6.65 8.57
N GLU A 183 1.64 7.53 8.74
CA GLU A 183 0.78 7.60 9.91
C GLU A 183 -0.60 6.98 9.63
N SER A 184 -1.38 6.74 10.69
CA SER A 184 -2.74 6.22 10.55
C SER A 184 -3.62 7.19 9.76
N GLY A 185 -4.34 6.68 8.76
CA GLY A 185 -5.18 7.46 7.87
C GLY A 185 -4.47 8.04 6.63
N ASP A 186 -3.15 7.89 6.52
CA ASP A 186 -2.40 8.36 5.35
C ASP A 186 -2.64 7.49 4.12
N LEU A 187 -2.66 8.13 2.95
CA LEU A 187 -2.62 7.50 1.64
C LEU A 187 -1.31 7.86 0.94
N LEU A 188 -0.57 6.84 0.53
CA LEU A 188 0.53 6.95 -0.41
C LEU A 188 0.06 6.43 -1.78
N LEU A 189 -0.06 7.32 -2.75
CA LEU A 189 -0.31 6.96 -4.14
C LEU A 189 1.04 6.79 -4.85
N MET A 190 1.32 5.59 -5.30
CA MET A 190 2.49 5.23 -6.09
C MET A 190 2.09 5.23 -7.56
N GLN A 191 2.50 6.29 -8.27
CA GLN A 191 2.08 6.51 -9.65
C GLN A 191 3.00 5.76 -10.63
N TRP A 192 2.45 5.38 -11.78
CA TRP A 192 3.26 4.84 -12.87
C TRP A 192 4.34 5.85 -13.32
N PRO A 193 5.63 5.47 -13.53
CA PRO A 193 6.15 4.07 -13.56
C PRO A 193 6.91 3.65 -12.29
N MET A 194 6.48 4.06 -11.09
CA MET A 194 7.22 3.83 -9.84
C MET A 194 7.72 2.39 -9.70
N GLN A 195 6.87 1.39 -9.94
CA GLN A 195 7.24 -0.01 -9.71
C GLN A 195 8.33 -0.52 -10.68
N LYS A 196 8.54 0.15 -11.81
CA LYS A 196 9.63 -0.19 -12.74
C LYS A 196 10.98 0.33 -12.28
N GLU A 197 11.00 1.55 -11.75
CA GLU A 197 12.24 2.30 -11.49
C GLU A 197 12.64 2.31 -10.02
N TRP A 198 11.68 2.09 -9.13
CA TRP A 198 11.85 2.15 -7.70
C TRP A 198 11.42 0.86 -7.02
N GLU A 199 12.06 0.58 -5.89
CA GLU A 199 11.67 -0.44 -4.94
C GLU A 199 11.39 0.19 -3.58
N HIS A 200 10.64 -0.51 -2.75
CA HIS A 200 10.26 -0.02 -1.43
C HIS A 200 10.34 -1.10 -0.37
N SER A 201 10.38 -0.68 0.90
CA SER A 201 10.47 -1.59 2.04
C SER A 201 9.86 -0.99 3.29
N LEU A 202 9.43 -1.86 4.22
CA LEU A 202 9.04 -1.51 5.58
C LEU A 202 10.04 -2.19 6.55
N PRO A 203 11.07 -1.48 7.03
CA PRO A 203 12.11 -2.06 7.88
C PRO A 203 11.58 -2.37 9.28
N LYS A 204 12.26 -3.26 10.00
CA LYS A 204 11.99 -3.49 11.42
C LYS A 204 12.18 -2.22 12.25
N ARG A 205 11.32 -2.04 13.26
CA ARG A 205 11.35 -0.93 14.22
C ARG A 205 11.00 -1.46 15.61
N MET A 206 11.95 -2.12 16.24
CA MET A 206 11.77 -2.89 17.49
C MET A 206 11.13 -2.12 18.65
N LYS A 207 11.11 -0.78 18.61
CA LYS A 207 10.46 0.06 19.61
C LYS A 207 8.96 0.27 19.36
N VAL A 208 8.45 -0.12 18.19
CA VAL A 208 7.01 -0.02 17.85
C VAL A 208 6.33 -1.30 18.35
N MET A 209 5.45 -1.16 19.31
CA MET A 209 4.74 -2.29 19.95
C MET A 209 3.31 -2.47 19.41
N GLU A 210 2.78 -1.44 18.76
CA GLU A 210 1.41 -1.43 18.26
C GLU A 210 1.32 -2.01 16.84
N PRO A 211 0.18 -2.62 16.48
CA PRO A 211 -0.03 -3.17 15.15
C PRO A 211 -0.23 -2.08 14.10
N ARG A 212 0.20 -2.41 12.87
CA ARG A 212 -0.07 -1.63 11.66
C ARG A 212 -0.80 -2.49 10.64
N LEU A 213 -1.84 -1.92 10.03
CA LEU A 213 -2.49 -2.46 8.85
C LEU A 213 -2.12 -1.61 7.62
N ASN A 214 -1.96 -2.26 6.49
CA ASN A 214 -1.74 -1.61 5.21
C ASN A 214 -2.65 -2.21 4.15
N PHE A 215 -3.43 -1.35 3.48
CA PHE A 215 -4.33 -1.71 2.40
C PHE A 215 -3.69 -1.27 1.08
N THR A 216 -3.20 -2.21 0.27
CA THR A 216 -2.58 -1.93 -1.03
C THR A 216 -3.55 -2.27 -2.14
N PHE A 217 -4.17 -1.24 -2.72
CA PHE A 217 -5.15 -1.35 -3.81
C PHE A 217 -4.44 -1.42 -5.15
N ARG A 218 -4.78 -2.44 -5.96
CA ARG A 218 -4.15 -2.74 -7.23
C ARG A 218 -5.19 -2.97 -8.32
N THR A 219 -4.82 -2.69 -9.56
CA THR A 219 -5.61 -3.05 -10.74
C THR A 219 -4.99 -4.26 -11.39
N LEU A 220 -5.68 -5.40 -11.40
CA LEU A 220 -5.23 -6.64 -12.01
C LEU A 220 -5.90 -6.85 -13.37
N VAL A 221 -5.21 -7.55 -14.26
CA VAL A 221 -5.78 -8.10 -15.48
C VAL A 221 -6.70 -9.25 -15.08
N LYS A 222 -7.99 -9.10 -15.37
CA LYS A 222 -8.99 -10.12 -15.02
C LYS A 222 -8.69 -11.44 -15.72
N ASP A 223 -8.88 -12.54 -15.00
CA ASP A 223 -8.72 -13.92 -15.51
C ASP A 223 -7.28 -14.25 -15.97
N PHE A 224 -6.28 -13.49 -15.48
CA PHE A 224 -4.87 -13.68 -15.85
C PHE A 224 -4.36 -15.10 -15.56
N HIS A 225 -4.84 -15.71 -14.47
CA HIS A 225 -4.42 -17.04 -14.02
C HIS A 225 -5.42 -18.16 -14.36
N LYS A 226 -6.38 -17.94 -15.27
CA LYS A 226 -7.39 -18.94 -15.63
C LYS A 226 -6.81 -20.29 -16.08
N GLU A 227 -5.67 -20.27 -16.75
CA GLU A 227 -5.04 -21.50 -17.24
C GLU A 227 -4.36 -22.32 -16.13
N ILE A 228 -4.05 -21.70 -14.98
CA ILE A 228 -3.36 -22.34 -13.85
C ILE A 228 -4.34 -23.18 -13.00
N THR A 229 -5.63 -22.88 -13.06
CA THR A 229 -6.67 -23.53 -12.23
C THR A 229 -7.37 -24.70 -12.93
N MET A 230 -6.99 -25.04 -14.16
CA MET A 230 -7.62 -26.12 -14.93
C MET A 230 -6.79 -27.44 -14.93
N ASP A 231 -5.67 -27.49 -14.21
CA ASP A 231 -4.84 -28.70 -13.98
C ASP A 231 -4.96 -29.13 -12.50
#